data_2380f7daeef9dcac9d245efdaa4c82b2
#
_entry.id   2380f7daeef9dcac9d245efdaa4c82b2
#
_cell.length_a   1.000
_cell.length_b   1.000
_cell.length_c   1.000
_cell.angle_alpha   90.00
_cell.angle_beta   90.00
_cell.angle_gamma   90.00
#
_symmetry.space_group_name_H-M   'P 1'
#
loop_
_entity.id
_entity.type
_entity.pdbx_description
1 polymer ?
#
loop_
_entity_poly.entity_id
_entity_poly.type
_entity_poly.pdbx_seq_one_letter_code
_entity_poly.pdbx_strand_id
1 'polypeptide(L)'
;EIVSAVGQVRKKFFGNRIKMNFLLNIQSGLCPEDCNYCSQARGSKAPIPKYSMVGESTFCDAAIMARDVGATRLCLVASGRGPSDREVTQVVQGVEAVKKKDPNLEICACLGLLKEGQAEQLYEAGVFAYNHNLNTSENFYGDICSTHTFADRKETVTLAKDEGLSPCSGALFGMGETIDDILDVCYSLRALNPDSVPINFLIPITGTPLAKLNELTPQKCLRILSAFRLMFPDREVRIAGGREVHLRTMQPLGLHLANSIFIGDYLTTKGQSVGADLEMIRDAGFE
;
A
#
# COMPACT_ATOMS: atom_id res chain seq x y z
N GLU A 1 -17.46 14.88 -14.93
CA GLU A 1 -18.22 13.82 -15.61
C GLU A 1 -17.68 12.43 -15.27
N ILE A 2 -16.38 12.09 -15.54
CA ILE A 2 -15.83 10.73 -15.31
C ILE A 2 -15.98 10.28 -13.86
N VAL A 3 -15.68 11.13 -12.88
CA VAL A 3 -15.79 10.81 -11.45
C VAL A 3 -17.24 10.50 -11.08
N SER A 4 -18.20 11.24 -11.61
CA SER A 4 -19.62 11.01 -11.35
C SER A 4 -20.10 9.67 -11.94
N ALA A 5 -19.71 9.36 -13.17
CA ALA A 5 -20.10 8.11 -13.83
C ALA A 5 -19.46 6.88 -13.14
N VAL A 6 -18.15 6.93 -12.90
CA VAL A 6 -17.41 5.83 -12.25
C VAL A 6 -17.77 5.71 -10.77
N GLY A 7 -18.10 6.82 -10.11
CA GLY A 7 -18.58 6.84 -8.74
C GLY A 7 -19.86 6.02 -8.52
N GLN A 8 -20.73 5.90 -9.51
CA GLN A 8 -21.89 5.00 -9.46
C GLN A 8 -21.49 3.53 -9.33
N VAL A 9 -20.42 3.11 -10.01
CA VAL A 9 -19.87 1.75 -9.89
C VAL A 9 -19.39 1.52 -8.46
N ARG A 10 -18.57 2.44 -7.92
CA ARG A 10 -18.09 2.36 -6.53
C ARG A 10 -19.25 2.30 -5.54
N LYS A 11 -20.26 3.17 -5.70
CA LYS A 11 -21.43 3.23 -4.83
C LYS A 11 -22.25 1.96 -4.85
N LYS A 12 -22.38 1.31 -6.02
CA LYS A 12 -23.10 0.04 -6.17
C LYS A 12 -22.51 -1.08 -5.31
N PHE A 13 -21.18 -1.17 -5.20
CA PHE A 13 -20.51 -2.26 -4.50
C PHE A 13 -20.19 -1.94 -3.03
N PHE A 14 -19.94 -0.66 -2.69
CA PHE A 14 -19.41 -0.28 -1.38
C PHE A 14 -20.29 0.73 -0.62
N GLY A 15 -21.39 1.19 -1.21
CA GLY A 15 -22.26 2.18 -0.57
C GLY A 15 -21.51 3.47 -0.25
N ASN A 16 -21.64 3.97 0.98
CA ASN A 16 -20.95 5.17 1.47
C ASN A 16 -19.77 4.86 2.41
N ARG A 17 -19.33 3.59 2.51
CA ARG A 17 -18.27 3.19 3.44
C ARG A 17 -16.89 3.46 2.88
N ILE A 18 -16.00 3.98 3.72
CA ILE A 18 -14.57 4.11 3.48
C ILE A 18 -13.82 3.23 4.48
N LYS A 19 -13.08 2.25 3.97
CA LYS A 19 -12.21 1.43 4.80
C LYS A 19 -10.94 2.22 5.15
N MET A 20 -10.71 2.39 6.44
CA MET A 20 -9.52 3.07 6.95
C MET A 20 -8.44 2.06 7.32
N ASN A 21 -7.21 2.34 6.90
CA ASN A 21 -6.05 1.52 7.18
C ASN A 21 -5.00 2.36 7.90
N PHE A 22 -4.32 1.76 8.86
CA PHE A 22 -3.23 2.37 9.62
C PHE A 22 -1.91 1.69 9.30
N LEU A 23 -0.82 2.46 9.21
CA LEU A 23 0.52 1.95 8.88
C LEU A 23 1.41 1.90 10.12
N LEU A 24 2.15 0.80 10.26
CA LEU A 24 3.28 0.69 11.16
C LEU A 24 4.53 0.31 10.35
N ASN A 25 5.54 1.19 10.34
CA ASN A 25 6.85 0.88 9.78
C ASN A 25 7.64 0.08 10.83
N ILE A 26 7.69 -1.25 10.68
CA ILE A 26 8.30 -2.15 11.67
C ILE A 26 9.82 -2.29 11.51
N GLN A 27 10.38 -1.90 10.35
CA GLN A 27 11.81 -1.88 10.05
C GLN A 27 12.08 -0.80 9.00
N SER A 28 13.03 0.10 9.24
CA SER A 28 13.27 1.23 8.36
C SER A 28 14.71 1.36 7.90
N GLY A 29 14.88 1.71 6.62
CA GLY A 29 16.20 1.86 5.98
C GLY A 29 16.88 0.49 5.81
N LEU A 30 18.18 0.50 5.55
CA LEU A 30 19.02 -0.71 5.42
C LEU A 30 18.55 -1.71 4.34
N CYS A 31 17.69 -1.29 3.40
CA CYS A 31 17.21 -2.12 2.30
C CYS A 31 18.34 -2.36 1.28
N PRO A 32 18.63 -3.60 0.87
CA PRO A 32 19.65 -3.90 -0.13
C PRO A 32 19.20 -3.62 -1.56
N GLU A 33 17.92 -3.36 -1.78
CA GLU A 33 17.32 -3.10 -3.09
C GLU A 33 17.61 -1.68 -3.59
N ASP A 34 17.56 -1.48 -4.91
CA ASP A 34 17.91 -0.22 -5.58
C ASP A 34 16.71 0.55 -6.17
N CYS A 35 15.49 0.27 -5.72
CA CYS A 35 14.28 0.91 -6.23
C CYS A 35 14.39 2.44 -6.27
N ASN A 36 14.36 3.04 -7.46
CA ASN A 36 14.63 4.46 -7.71
C ASN A 36 13.70 5.44 -7.00
N TYR A 37 12.48 5.02 -6.65
CA TYR A 37 11.49 5.83 -5.94
C TYR A 37 11.63 5.78 -4.41
N CYS A 38 12.37 4.80 -3.88
CA CYS A 38 12.28 4.43 -2.47
C CYS A 38 13.33 5.18 -1.62
N SER A 39 12.86 5.92 -0.61
CA SER A 39 13.74 6.58 0.36
C SER A 39 14.57 5.61 1.20
N GLN A 40 14.13 4.34 1.33
CA GLN A 40 14.77 3.29 2.11
C GLN A 40 15.73 2.42 1.27
N ALA A 41 15.82 2.66 -0.05
CA ALA A 41 16.63 1.88 -0.96
C ALA A 41 18.14 2.04 -0.73
N ARG A 42 18.91 1.06 -1.18
CA ARG A 42 20.37 1.10 -1.23
C ARG A 42 20.83 2.32 -2.05
N GLY A 43 21.67 3.13 -1.46
CA GLY A 43 22.18 4.34 -2.12
C GLY A 43 21.29 5.57 -2.01
N SER A 44 20.08 5.46 -1.45
CA SER A 44 19.26 6.62 -1.09
C SER A 44 19.98 7.49 -0.06
N LYS A 45 20.00 8.81 -0.33
CA LYS A 45 20.54 9.86 0.56
C LYS A 45 19.42 10.58 1.33
N ALA A 46 18.20 10.03 1.32
CA ALA A 46 17.06 10.61 2.03
C ALA A 46 17.33 10.61 3.55
N PRO A 47 17.03 11.69 4.26
CA PRO A 47 17.24 11.80 5.70
C PRO A 47 16.08 11.08 6.45
N ILE A 48 16.09 9.76 6.44
CA ILE A 48 15.08 8.94 7.13
C ILE A 48 15.66 8.24 8.35
N PRO A 49 14.86 7.96 9.38
CA PRO A 49 15.24 7.07 10.48
C PRO A 49 15.63 5.70 9.97
N LYS A 50 16.68 5.10 10.55
CA LYS A 50 17.12 3.73 10.26
C LYS A 50 17.12 2.92 11.54
N TYR A 51 16.35 1.83 11.52
CA TYR A 51 16.23 0.91 12.65
C TYR A 51 15.90 -0.50 12.18
N SER A 52 16.33 -1.47 12.98
CA SER A 52 15.96 -2.88 12.81
C SER A 52 14.53 -3.13 13.26
N MET A 53 14.05 -4.39 13.13
CA MET A 53 12.72 -4.80 13.55
C MET A 53 12.37 -4.30 14.96
N VAL A 54 11.21 -3.65 15.07
CA VAL A 54 10.68 -3.17 16.36
C VAL A 54 10.20 -4.34 17.25
N GLY A 55 10.10 -4.11 18.55
CA GLY A 55 9.66 -5.13 19.51
C GLY A 55 8.12 -5.31 19.53
N GLU A 56 7.66 -6.40 20.13
CA GLU A 56 6.25 -6.80 20.26
C GLU A 56 5.35 -5.68 20.84
N SER A 57 5.84 -4.94 21.85
CA SER A 57 5.06 -3.83 22.44
C SER A 57 4.64 -2.80 21.42
N THR A 58 5.51 -2.48 20.43
CA THR A 58 5.22 -1.51 19.38
C THR A 58 4.08 -1.97 18.47
N PHE A 59 3.96 -3.29 18.19
CA PHE A 59 2.83 -3.84 17.45
C PHE A 59 1.52 -3.63 18.20
N CYS A 60 1.51 -3.93 19.50
CA CYS A 60 0.34 -3.75 20.36
C CYS A 60 -0.07 -2.27 20.47
N ASP A 61 0.90 -1.36 20.65
CA ASP A 61 0.62 0.08 20.75
C ASP A 61 0.03 0.61 19.43
N ALA A 62 0.58 0.19 18.28
CA ALA A 62 0.05 0.55 16.98
C ALA A 62 -1.37 -0.02 16.73
N ALA A 63 -1.67 -1.22 17.21
CA ALA A 63 -3.00 -1.80 17.13
C ALA A 63 -4.02 -1.01 17.96
N ILE A 64 -3.64 -0.56 19.17
CA ILE A 64 -4.47 0.32 19.99
C ILE A 64 -4.73 1.64 19.26
N MET A 65 -3.68 2.28 18.74
CA MET A 65 -3.79 3.52 17.97
C MET A 65 -4.70 3.35 16.74
N ALA A 66 -4.52 2.28 15.98
CA ALA A 66 -5.35 1.98 14.82
C ALA A 66 -6.84 1.86 15.19
N ARG A 67 -7.14 1.12 16.26
CA ARG A 67 -8.52 0.98 16.77
C ARG A 67 -9.09 2.32 17.24
N ASP A 68 -8.33 3.11 17.99
CA ASP A 68 -8.79 4.36 18.58
C ASP A 68 -9.14 5.42 17.51
N VAL A 69 -8.54 5.33 16.31
CA VAL A 69 -8.88 6.16 15.15
C VAL A 69 -9.90 5.52 14.21
N GLY A 70 -10.43 4.34 14.55
CA GLY A 70 -11.44 3.64 13.75
C GLY A 70 -10.90 2.90 12.54
N ALA A 71 -9.57 2.69 12.43
CA ALA A 71 -9.01 1.87 11.38
C ALA A 71 -9.37 0.40 11.58
N THR A 72 -9.75 -0.28 10.50
CA THR A 72 -10.12 -1.70 10.51
C THR A 72 -8.97 -2.61 10.10
N ARG A 73 -7.87 -2.04 9.59
CA ARG A 73 -6.67 -2.78 9.18
C ARG A 73 -5.40 -2.07 9.65
N LEU A 74 -4.50 -2.84 10.27
CA LEU A 74 -3.12 -2.45 10.58
C LEU A 74 -2.18 -3.07 9.54
N CYS A 75 -1.43 -2.23 8.83
CA CYS A 75 -0.45 -2.65 7.83
C CYS A 75 0.95 -2.58 8.43
N LEU A 76 1.59 -3.73 8.57
CA LEU A 76 2.96 -3.90 9.08
C LEU A 76 3.93 -3.89 7.89
N VAL A 77 4.81 -2.90 7.82
CA VAL A 77 5.70 -2.73 6.68
C VAL A 77 7.16 -2.75 7.11
N ALA A 78 7.95 -3.63 6.51
CA ALA A 78 9.39 -3.71 6.71
C ALA A 78 10.15 -3.30 5.44
N SER A 79 11.24 -2.55 5.62
CA SER A 79 12.21 -2.36 4.54
C SER A 79 13.07 -3.61 4.37
N GLY A 80 13.31 -4.05 3.14
CA GLY A 80 14.12 -5.23 2.84
C GLY A 80 13.77 -5.83 1.49
N ARG A 81 14.61 -6.75 1.00
CA ARG A 81 14.30 -7.57 -0.17
C ARG A 81 13.20 -8.58 0.16
N GLY A 82 13.32 -9.21 1.30
CA GLY A 82 12.41 -10.20 1.86
C GLY A 82 12.86 -10.53 3.29
N PRO A 83 11.98 -11.09 4.13
CA PRO A 83 12.30 -11.37 5.50
C PRO A 83 13.20 -12.60 5.63
N SER A 84 14.11 -12.59 6.59
CA SER A 84 14.73 -13.80 7.11
C SER A 84 13.73 -14.56 7.99
N ASP A 85 13.97 -15.86 8.22
CA ASP A 85 13.08 -16.68 9.06
C ASP A 85 13.00 -16.13 10.49
N ARG A 86 14.09 -15.53 10.99
CA ARG A 86 14.08 -14.82 12.28
C ARG A 86 13.14 -13.61 12.28
N GLU A 87 13.13 -12.83 11.20
CA GLU A 87 12.24 -11.67 11.08
C GLU A 87 10.78 -12.13 10.93
N VAL A 88 10.51 -13.22 10.20
CA VAL A 88 9.17 -13.84 10.15
C VAL A 88 8.73 -14.24 11.54
N THR A 89 9.57 -14.93 12.33
CA THR A 89 9.26 -15.31 13.72
C THR A 89 8.92 -14.09 14.57
N GLN A 90 9.67 -12.98 14.45
CA GLN A 90 9.39 -11.74 15.20
C GLN A 90 8.04 -11.12 14.79
N VAL A 91 7.71 -11.13 13.49
CA VAL A 91 6.41 -10.64 13.00
C VAL A 91 5.28 -11.53 13.51
N VAL A 92 5.43 -12.86 13.46
CA VAL A 92 4.48 -13.84 13.98
C VAL A 92 4.17 -13.55 15.45
N GLN A 93 5.20 -13.42 16.30
CA GLN A 93 5.04 -13.09 17.72
C GLN A 93 4.27 -11.78 17.92
N GLY A 94 4.62 -10.73 17.17
CA GLY A 94 3.92 -9.44 17.23
C GLY A 94 2.46 -9.53 16.80
N VAL A 95 2.17 -10.28 15.73
CA VAL A 95 0.80 -10.50 15.24
C VAL A 95 -0.03 -11.29 16.25
N GLU A 96 0.49 -12.39 16.80
CA GLU A 96 -0.19 -13.18 17.82
C GLU A 96 -0.52 -12.34 19.05
N ALA A 97 0.42 -11.49 19.52
CA ALA A 97 0.19 -10.60 20.64
C ALA A 97 -0.94 -9.58 20.36
N VAL A 98 -1.01 -9.05 19.13
CA VAL A 98 -2.13 -8.18 18.70
C VAL A 98 -3.43 -8.97 18.65
N LYS A 99 -3.43 -10.17 18.03
CA LYS A 99 -4.64 -10.99 17.85
C LYS A 99 -5.23 -11.49 19.16
N LYS A 100 -4.42 -11.71 20.18
CA LYS A 100 -4.88 -12.02 21.57
C LYS A 100 -5.69 -10.86 22.16
N LYS A 101 -5.39 -9.60 21.82
CA LYS A 101 -6.05 -8.40 22.35
C LYS A 101 -7.20 -7.92 21.46
N ASP A 102 -7.03 -8.02 20.15
CA ASP A 102 -8.01 -7.59 19.14
C ASP A 102 -8.06 -8.62 17.99
N PRO A 103 -8.88 -9.69 18.14
CA PRO A 103 -8.99 -10.72 17.11
C PRO A 103 -9.62 -10.23 15.80
N ASN A 104 -10.37 -9.12 15.84
CA ASN A 104 -11.10 -8.58 14.68
C ASN A 104 -10.29 -7.60 13.85
N LEU A 105 -9.19 -7.05 14.37
CA LEU A 105 -8.33 -6.15 13.61
C LEU A 105 -7.65 -6.93 12.48
N GLU A 106 -7.90 -6.55 11.23
CA GLU A 106 -7.20 -7.14 10.10
C GLU A 106 -5.71 -6.74 10.12
N ILE A 107 -4.83 -7.72 10.00
CA ILE A 107 -3.39 -7.47 9.86
C ILE A 107 -2.98 -7.70 8.41
N CYS A 108 -2.32 -6.70 7.81
CA CYS A 108 -1.71 -6.83 6.49
C CYS A 108 -0.18 -6.76 6.64
N ALA A 109 0.55 -7.75 6.15
CA ALA A 109 2.00 -7.74 6.16
C ALA A 109 2.57 -7.32 4.79
N CYS A 110 3.66 -6.54 4.80
CA CYS A 110 4.42 -6.10 3.63
C CYS A 110 5.92 -6.22 3.96
N LEU A 111 6.49 -7.40 3.75
CA LEU A 111 7.84 -7.75 4.19
C LEU A 111 8.82 -7.95 3.02
N GLY A 112 8.39 -7.70 1.78
CA GLY A 112 9.18 -7.96 0.57
C GLY A 112 8.87 -9.33 -0.07
N LEU A 113 9.86 -9.93 -0.73
CA LEU A 113 9.74 -11.22 -1.41
C LEU A 113 9.67 -12.35 -0.38
N LEU A 114 8.63 -13.17 -0.46
CA LEU A 114 8.47 -14.34 0.42
C LEU A 114 9.18 -15.57 -0.15
N LYS A 115 9.61 -16.44 0.75
CA LYS A 115 10.07 -17.80 0.46
C LYS A 115 8.98 -18.81 0.84
N GLU A 116 9.12 -20.02 0.33
CA GLU A 116 8.29 -21.17 0.70
C GLU A 116 8.21 -21.32 2.24
N GLY A 117 7.01 -21.61 2.76
CA GLY A 117 6.71 -21.77 4.18
C GLY A 117 6.62 -20.46 4.98
N GLN A 118 7.06 -19.31 4.46
CA GLN A 118 6.95 -18.03 5.19
C GLN A 118 5.53 -17.48 5.14
N ALA A 119 4.83 -17.64 4.01
CA ALA A 119 3.43 -17.23 3.87
C ALA A 119 2.51 -18.06 4.78
N GLU A 120 2.73 -19.38 4.88
CA GLU A 120 2.01 -20.27 5.79
C GLU A 120 2.13 -19.82 7.25
N GLN A 121 3.37 -19.57 7.73
CA GLN A 121 3.62 -19.11 9.09
C GLN A 121 2.89 -17.78 9.40
N LEU A 122 2.87 -16.84 8.45
CA LEU A 122 2.16 -15.58 8.60
C LEU A 122 0.63 -15.81 8.66
N TYR A 123 0.10 -16.69 7.81
CA TYR A 123 -1.31 -17.04 7.79
C TYR A 123 -1.77 -17.69 9.11
N GLU A 124 -1.01 -18.67 9.61
CA GLU A 124 -1.28 -19.36 10.87
C GLU A 124 -1.25 -18.41 12.09
N ALA A 125 -0.38 -17.40 12.06
CA ALA A 125 -0.32 -16.36 13.08
C ALA A 125 -1.53 -15.39 13.07
N GLY A 126 -2.37 -15.44 12.02
CA GLY A 126 -3.56 -14.60 11.87
C GLY A 126 -3.31 -13.33 11.04
N VAL A 127 -2.26 -13.28 10.21
CA VAL A 127 -2.15 -12.27 9.14
C VAL A 127 -3.30 -12.51 8.16
N PHE A 128 -4.07 -11.46 7.87
CA PHE A 128 -5.20 -11.53 6.96
C PHE A 128 -4.77 -11.34 5.50
N ALA A 129 -3.88 -10.39 5.24
CA ALA A 129 -3.49 -10.02 3.88
C ALA A 129 -1.98 -9.87 3.75
N TYR A 130 -1.47 -10.11 2.54
CA TYR A 130 -0.08 -9.82 2.20
C TYR A 130 0.00 -8.78 1.10
N ASN A 131 0.70 -7.66 1.38
CA ASN A 131 0.90 -6.62 0.40
C ASN A 131 2.24 -6.79 -0.31
N HIS A 132 2.17 -6.91 -1.63
CA HIS A 132 3.33 -6.82 -2.49
C HIS A 132 2.94 -6.22 -3.83
N ASN A 133 3.23 -4.92 -4.03
CA ASN A 133 2.81 -4.19 -5.22
C ASN A 133 3.61 -4.59 -6.45
N LEU A 134 2.99 -4.64 -7.63
CA LEU A 134 3.71 -4.72 -8.91
C LEU A 134 4.45 -3.42 -9.21
N ASN A 135 3.96 -2.31 -8.73
CA ASN A 135 4.43 -0.94 -8.88
C ASN A 135 4.25 -0.35 -10.27
N THR A 136 4.73 -0.98 -11.34
CA THR A 136 4.64 -0.49 -12.72
C THR A 136 4.48 -1.66 -13.70
N SER A 137 4.49 -1.40 -15.01
CA SER A 137 4.47 -2.42 -16.06
C SER A 137 5.75 -3.28 -16.07
N GLU A 138 5.67 -4.47 -16.66
CA GLU A 138 6.84 -5.32 -16.84
C GLU A 138 7.88 -4.65 -17.74
N ASN A 139 7.44 -3.95 -18.78
CA ASN A 139 8.32 -3.25 -19.72
C ASN A 139 9.10 -2.11 -19.06
N PHE A 140 8.45 -1.32 -18.19
CA PHE A 140 9.08 -0.18 -17.50
C PHE A 140 9.80 -0.58 -16.21
N TYR A 141 9.69 -1.84 -15.78
CA TYR A 141 10.19 -2.28 -14.49
C TYR A 141 11.72 -2.15 -14.35
N GLY A 142 12.46 -2.47 -15.41
CA GLY A 142 13.92 -2.38 -15.45
C GLY A 142 14.47 -0.97 -15.24
N ASP A 143 13.72 0.07 -15.60
CA ASP A 143 14.08 1.47 -15.38
C ASP A 143 13.92 1.90 -13.92
N ILE A 144 13.15 1.13 -13.14
CA ILE A 144 12.80 1.46 -11.74
C ILE A 144 13.62 0.65 -10.74
N CYS A 145 13.92 -0.61 -11.02
CA CYS A 145 14.64 -1.50 -10.12
C CYS A 145 15.42 -2.55 -10.91
N SER A 146 16.70 -2.78 -10.52
CA SER A 146 17.55 -3.78 -11.15
C SER A 146 17.84 -4.99 -10.25
N THR A 147 17.55 -4.90 -8.96
CA THR A 147 17.91 -5.94 -7.96
C THR A 147 16.88 -7.04 -7.81
N HIS A 148 15.68 -6.85 -8.31
CA HIS A 148 14.64 -7.88 -8.46
C HIS A 148 13.74 -7.55 -9.65
N THR A 149 13.00 -8.54 -10.14
CA THR A 149 12.22 -8.46 -11.36
C THR A 149 10.73 -8.27 -11.11
N PHE A 150 10.00 -7.92 -12.15
CA PHE A 150 8.53 -7.92 -12.15
C PHE A 150 7.96 -9.33 -11.87
N ALA A 151 8.63 -10.37 -12.41
CA ALA A 151 8.25 -11.76 -12.19
C ALA A 151 8.37 -12.16 -10.71
N ASP A 152 9.46 -11.78 -10.02
CA ASP A 152 9.64 -12.04 -8.57
C ASP A 152 8.48 -11.48 -7.75
N ARG A 153 7.95 -10.31 -8.15
CA ARG A 153 6.80 -9.70 -7.47
C ARG A 153 5.51 -10.47 -7.69
N LYS A 154 5.26 -10.89 -8.93
CA LYS A 154 4.10 -11.73 -9.26
C LYS A 154 4.12 -13.05 -8.49
N GLU A 155 5.28 -13.71 -8.46
CA GLU A 155 5.48 -14.96 -7.73
C GLU A 155 5.17 -14.80 -6.25
N THR A 156 5.66 -13.74 -5.60
CA THR A 156 5.37 -13.47 -4.19
C THR A 156 3.88 -13.28 -3.92
N VAL A 157 3.15 -12.55 -4.79
CA VAL A 157 1.70 -12.36 -4.65
C VAL A 157 0.97 -13.70 -4.81
N THR A 158 1.39 -14.51 -5.77
CA THR A 158 0.81 -15.83 -6.02
C THR A 158 1.07 -16.76 -4.83
N LEU A 159 2.30 -16.83 -4.34
CA LEU A 159 2.68 -17.63 -3.16
C LEU A 159 1.82 -17.25 -1.94
N ALA A 160 1.69 -15.96 -1.65
CA ALA A 160 0.88 -15.50 -0.53
C ALA A 160 -0.59 -15.91 -0.67
N LYS A 161 -1.14 -15.82 -1.89
CA LYS A 161 -2.53 -16.20 -2.19
C LYS A 161 -2.74 -17.71 -2.06
N ASP A 162 -1.81 -18.52 -2.55
CA ASP A 162 -1.91 -19.98 -2.51
C ASP A 162 -1.89 -20.51 -1.08
N GLU A 163 -1.24 -19.80 -0.15
CA GLU A 163 -1.24 -20.08 1.28
C GLU A 163 -2.41 -19.44 2.06
N GLY A 164 -3.40 -18.89 1.36
CA GLY A 164 -4.65 -18.40 1.96
C GLY A 164 -4.62 -16.96 2.45
N LEU A 165 -3.51 -16.23 2.26
CA LEU A 165 -3.48 -14.79 2.54
C LEU A 165 -4.24 -14.00 1.47
N SER A 166 -5.05 -13.03 1.87
CA SER A 166 -5.73 -12.14 0.94
C SER A 166 -4.69 -11.32 0.14
N PRO A 167 -4.64 -11.47 -1.21
CA PRO A 167 -3.64 -10.78 -2.00
C PRO A 167 -3.94 -9.29 -2.09
N CYS A 168 -2.98 -8.47 -1.65
CA CYS A 168 -3.00 -7.02 -1.74
C CYS A 168 -1.86 -6.58 -2.67
N SER A 169 -2.19 -6.15 -3.88
CA SER A 169 -1.19 -5.76 -4.86
C SER A 169 -1.68 -4.59 -5.70
N GLY A 170 -0.84 -3.60 -5.89
CA GLY A 170 -1.18 -2.37 -6.58
C GLY A 170 0.00 -1.77 -7.34
N ALA A 171 -0.09 -0.47 -7.59
CA ALA A 171 0.88 0.25 -8.40
C ALA A 171 1.30 1.60 -7.79
N LEU A 172 2.40 2.14 -8.33
CA LEU A 172 2.92 3.47 -8.03
C LEU A 172 3.05 4.24 -9.35
N PHE A 173 2.44 5.40 -9.42
CA PHE A 173 2.40 6.23 -10.61
C PHE A 173 3.14 7.56 -10.43
N GLY A 174 3.61 8.13 -11.54
CA GLY A 174 4.38 9.37 -11.58
C GLY A 174 5.89 9.14 -11.63
N MET A 175 6.34 7.95 -12.01
CA MET A 175 7.75 7.58 -12.11
C MET A 175 8.34 7.81 -13.52
N GLY A 176 7.55 8.35 -14.46
CA GLY A 176 7.93 8.54 -15.86
C GLY A 176 7.30 7.53 -16.82
N GLU A 177 6.42 6.67 -16.31
CA GLU A 177 5.67 5.68 -17.08
C GLU A 177 4.76 6.31 -18.13
N THR A 178 4.56 5.61 -19.25
CA THR A 178 3.62 5.97 -20.31
C THR A 178 2.17 5.59 -19.95
N ILE A 179 1.22 5.97 -20.80
CA ILE A 179 -0.18 5.52 -20.67
C ILE A 179 -0.28 4.01 -20.90
N ASP A 180 0.49 3.47 -21.82
CA ASP A 180 0.51 2.05 -22.11
C ASP A 180 1.04 1.26 -20.89
N ASP A 181 2.07 1.76 -20.21
CA ASP A 181 2.55 1.16 -18.96
C ASP A 181 1.48 1.16 -17.86
N ILE A 182 0.69 2.24 -17.75
CA ILE A 182 -0.43 2.31 -16.80
C ILE A 182 -1.49 1.24 -17.11
N LEU A 183 -1.81 1.04 -18.38
CA LEU A 183 -2.76 0.01 -18.81
C LEU A 183 -2.20 -1.39 -18.59
N ASP A 184 -0.93 -1.64 -18.94
CA ASP A 184 -0.28 -2.94 -18.79
C ASP A 184 -0.20 -3.40 -17.34
N VAL A 185 0.16 -2.51 -16.41
CA VAL A 185 0.14 -2.85 -14.98
C VAL A 185 -1.28 -3.10 -14.47
N CYS A 186 -2.26 -2.37 -15.00
CA CYS A 186 -3.66 -2.56 -14.65
C CYS A 186 -4.16 -3.95 -15.11
N TYR A 187 -3.84 -4.38 -16.33
CA TYR A 187 -4.17 -5.73 -16.83
C TYR A 187 -3.41 -6.82 -16.09
N SER A 188 -2.13 -6.60 -15.78
CA SER A 188 -1.32 -7.54 -14.99
C SER A 188 -1.91 -7.76 -13.60
N LEU A 189 -2.33 -6.68 -12.93
CA LEU A 189 -3.04 -6.77 -11.65
C LEU A 189 -4.40 -7.47 -11.81
N ARG A 190 -5.14 -7.22 -12.89
CA ARG A 190 -6.40 -7.93 -13.16
C ARG A 190 -6.19 -9.44 -13.29
N ALA A 191 -5.12 -9.86 -13.95
CA ALA A 191 -4.76 -11.27 -14.08
C ALA A 191 -4.39 -11.93 -12.74
N LEU A 192 -3.69 -11.22 -11.84
CA LEU A 192 -3.40 -11.68 -10.46
C LEU A 192 -4.65 -11.76 -9.59
N ASN A 193 -5.71 -11.01 -9.94
CA ASN A 193 -6.98 -10.94 -9.22
C ASN A 193 -6.82 -10.70 -7.70
N PRO A 194 -6.21 -9.57 -7.30
CA PRO A 194 -6.06 -9.22 -5.89
C PRO A 194 -7.39 -8.81 -5.26
N ASP A 195 -7.52 -8.97 -3.95
CA ASP A 195 -8.68 -8.50 -3.19
C ASP A 195 -8.58 -7.00 -2.87
N SER A 196 -7.36 -6.47 -2.80
CA SER A 196 -7.09 -5.06 -2.52
C SER A 196 -6.03 -4.51 -3.49
N VAL A 197 -6.33 -3.34 -4.07
CA VAL A 197 -5.49 -2.67 -5.08
C VAL A 197 -5.11 -1.28 -4.57
N PRO A 198 -3.97 -1.14 -3.85
CA PRO A 198 -3.46 0.16 -3.45
C PRO A 198 -2.87 0.93 -4.63
N ILE A 199 -3.32 2.15 -4.80
CA ILE A 199 -2.85 3.11 -5.80
C ILE A 199 -2.02 4.16 -5.08
N ASN A 200 -0.73 4.18 -5.37
CA ASN A 200 0.21 5.16 -4.87
C ASN A 200 0.54 6.19 -5.95
N PHE A 201 0.82 7.39 -5.53
CA PHE A 201 1.34 8.47 -6.36
C PHE A 201 2.72 8.87 -5.83
N LEU A 202 3.70 8.97 -6.70
CA LEU A 202 5.10 9.23 -6.33
C LEU A 202 5.22 10.53 -5.52
N ILE A 203 5.71 10.43 -4.30
CA ILE A 203 6.17 11.59 -3.55
C ILE A 203 7.65 11.79 -3.89
N PRO A 204 8.04 12.89 -4.55
CA PRO A 204 9.43 13.16 -4.86
C PRO A 204 10.22 13.43 -3.57
N ILE A 205 11.06 12.48 -3.16
CA ILE A 205 11.83 12.57 -1.90
C ILE A 205 13.26 12.97 -2.24
N THR A 206 13.73 14.08 -1.66
CA THR A 206 15.13 14.52 -1.79
C THR A 206 16.08 13.42 -1.37
N GLY A 207 17.06 13.12 -2.21
CA GLY A 207 18.04 12.06 -1.98
C GLY A 207 17.71 10.73 -2.67
N THR A 208 16.56 10.64 -3.37
CA THR A 208 16.25 9.53 -4.27
C THR A 208 16.51 9.88 -5.73
N PRO A 209 16.73 8.92 -6.64
CA PRO A 209 16.89 9.20 -8.08
C PRO A 209 15.71 9.95 -8.68
N LEU A 210 14.47 9.67 -8.27
CA LEU A 210 13.26 10.29 -8.80
C LEU A 210 12.85 11.59 -8.07
N ALA A 211 13.71 12.19 -7.27
CA ALA A 211 13.41 13.38 -6.46
C ALA A 211 12.96 14.62 -7.26
N LYS A 212 13.21 14.67 -8.57
CA LYS A 212 12.85 15.79 -9.43
C LYS A 212 11.58 15.55 -10.26
N LEU A 213 11.03 14.34 -10.25
CA LEU A 213 9.82 14.02 -11.00
C LEU A 213 8.58 14.55 -10.25
N ASN A 214 7.81 15.40 -10.91
CA ASN A 214 6.55 15.94 -10.37
C ASN A 214 5.57 16.21 -11.53
N GLU A 215 5.22 15.14 -12.25
CA GLU A 215 4.40 15.22 -13.47
C GLU A 215 2.91 14.91 -13.24
N LEU A 216 2.56 14.51 -12.03
CA LEU A 216 1.19 14.18 -11.69
C LEU A 216 0.37 15.45 -11.44
N THR A 217 -0.82 15.48 -12.06
CA THR A 217 -1.85 16.47 -11.78
C THR A 217 -3.03 15.82 -11.08
N PRO A 218 -3.88 16.57 -10.34
CA PRO A 218 -5.09 15.99 -9.76
C PRO A 218 -5.97 15.27 -10.79
N GLN A 219 -6.08 15.82 -11.99
CA GLN A 219 -6.86 15.24 -13.08
C GLN A 219 -6.26 13.91 -13.57
N LYS A 220 -4.93 13.81 -13.71
CA LYS A 220 -4.25 12.55 -14.08
C LYS A 220 -4.50 11.49 -13.00
N CYS A 221 -4.35 11.86 -11.73
CA CYS A 221 -4.62 10.95 -10.60
C CYS A 221 -6.06 10.45 -10.57
N LEU A 222 -7.05 11.33 -10.77
CA LEU A 222 -8.46 10.95 -10.83
C LEU A 222 -8.78 10.05 -12.03
N ARG A 223 -8.14 10.25 -13.19
CA ARG A 223 -8.28 9.36 -14.35
C ARG A 223 -7.71 7.97 -14.06
N ILE A 224 -6.54 7.89 -13.43
CA ILE A 224 -5.94 6.62 -12.99
C ILE A 224 -6.87 5.89 -12.03
N LEU A 225 -7.34 6.57 -10.97
CA LEU A 225 -8.29 5.98 -10.01
C LEU A 225 -9.58 5.51 -10.70
N SER A 226 -10.08 6.27 -11.68
CA SER A 226 -11.27 5.89 -12.46
C SER A 226 -11.04 4.62 -13.28
N ALA A 227 -9.91 4.52 -13.98
CA ALA A 227 -9.54 3.34 -14.75
C ALA A 227 -9.44 2.10 -13.85
N PHE A 228 -8.77 2.23 -12.70
CA PHE A 228 -8.65 1.14 -11.74
C PHE A 228 -9.99 0.75 -11.11
N ARG A 229 -10.87 1.71 -10.78
CA ARG A 229 -12.21 1.37 -10.30
C ARG A 229 -13.04 0.62 -11.35
N LEU A 230 -12.94 0.97 -12.61
CA LEU A 230 -13.64 0.25 -13.70
C LEU A 230 -13.08 -1.16 -13.90
N MET A 231 -11.77 -1.33 -13.79
CA MET A 231 -11.11 -2.63 -13.89
C MET A 231 -11.40 -3.54 -12.69
N PHE A 232 -11.57 -2.95 -11.50
CA PHE A 232 -11.81 -3.64 -10.23
C PHE A 232 -13.10 -3.14 -9.57
N PRO A 233 -14.27 -3.37 -10.18
CA PRO A 233 -15.53 -2.78 -9.73
C PRO A 233 -15.94 -3.23 -8.32
N ASP A 234 -15.61 -4.47 -7.97
CA ASP A 234 -15.99 -5.18 -6.74
C ASP A 234 -14.81 -5.43 -5.77
N ARG A 235 -13.63 -4.88 -6.06
CA ARG A 235 -12.45 -5.03 -5.22
C ARG A 235 -12.16 -3.76 -4.41
N GLU A 236 -11.43 -3.94 -3.29
CA GLU A 236 -10.94 -2.80 -2.52
C GLU A 236 -9.92 -2.00 -3.35
N VAL A 237 -10.30 -0.83 -3.85
CA VAL A 237 -9.38 0.15 -4.43
C VAL A 237 -9.02 1.16 -3.35
N ARG A 238 -7.73 1.25 -3.04
CA ARG A 238 -7.21 2.11 -1.97
C ARG A 238 -6.41 3.27 -2.55
N ILE A 239 -6.72 4.49 -2.13
CA ILE A 239 -5.79 5.60 -2.32
C ILE A 239 -4.74 5.50 -1.22
N ALA A 240 -3.50 5.28 -1.63
CA ALA A 240 -2.37 5.06 -0.72
C ALA A 240 -1.44 6.29 -0.67
N GLY A 241 -0.13 6.11 -0.74
CA GLY A 241 0.81 7.22 -0.63
C GLY A 241 0.64 8.30 -1.71
N GLY A 242 0.94 9.56 -1.35
CA GLY A 242 0.96 10.71 -2.27
C GLY A 242 -0.38 11.37 -2.54
N ARG A 243 -1.44 10.95 -1.88
CA ARG A 243 -2.79 11.51 -2.00
C ARG A 243 -2.82 13.01 -1.78
N GLU A 244 -2.27 13.47 -0.70
CA GLU A 244 -2.27 14.87 -0.28
C GLU A 244 -1.49 15.75 -1.24
N VAL A 245 -0.35 15.24 -1.73
CA VAL A 245 0.56 15.95 -2.64
C VAL A 245 -0.09 16.17 -4.01
N HIS A 246 -0.76 15.15 -4.54
CA HIS A 246 -1.20 15.15 -5.94
C HIS A 246 -2.69 15.40 -6.13
N LEU A 247 -3.57 14.94 -5.25
CA LEU A 247 -4.99 15.27 -5.32
C LEU A 247 -5.30 16.65 -4.71
N ARG A 248 -4.52 17.11 -3.75
CA ARG A 248 -4.67 18.43 -3.12
C ARG A 248 -6.10 18.64 -2.60
N THR A 249 -6.75 19.73 -2.98
CA THR A 249 -8.17 20.03 -2.64
C THR A 249 -9.18 19.10 -3.33
N MET A 250 -8.73 18.26 -4.29
CA MET A 250 -9.59 17.29 -4.96
C MET A 250 -9.58 15.91 -4.28
N GLN A 251 -8.98 15.75 -3.10
CA GLN A 251 -8.99 14.50 -2.36
C GLN A 251 -10.40 13.92 -2.16
N PRO A 252 -11.44 14.71 -1.81
CA PRO A 252 -12.80 14.19 -1.67
C PRO A 252 -13.34 13.53 -2.94
N LEU A 253 -12.95 14.01 -4.14
CA LEU A 253 -13.34 13.37 -5.40
C LEU A 253 -12.73 11.97 -5.55
N GLY A 254 -11.56 11.73 -4.96
CA GLY A 254 -10.93 10.42 -4.91
C GLY A 254 -11.76 9.38 -4.14
N LEU A 255 -12.48 9.80 -3.09
CA LEU A 255 -13.34 8.93 -2.28
C LEU A 255 -14.56 8.41 -3.07
N HIS A 256 -14.99 9.13 -4.11
CA HIS A 256 -16.02 8.65 -5.02
C HIS A 256 -15.51 7.54 -5.96
N LEU A 257 -14.20 7.34 -6.07
CA LEU A 257 -13.57 6.33 -6.93
C LEU A 257 -13.00 5.17 -6.12
N ALA A 258 -12.35 5.46 -5.00
CA ALA A 258 -11.81 4.49 -4.06
C ALA A 258 -12.76 4.27 -2.87
N ASN A 259 -12.67 3.10 -2.26
CA ASN A 259 -13.43 2.75 -1.05
C ASN A 259 -12.52 2.49 0.15
N SER A 260 -11.25 2.83 0.04
CA SER A 260 -10.26 2.62 1.09
C SER A 260 -9.16 3.69 1.03
N ILE A 261 -8.65 4.11 2.19
CA ILE A 261 -7.52 5.04 2.31
C ILE A 261 -6.57 4.61 3.44
N PHE A 262 -5.34 5.11 3.40
CA PHE A 262 -4.50 5.20 4.59
C PHE A 262 -4.81 6.49 5.34
N ILE A 263 -4.82 6.42 6.67
CA ILE A 263 -4.98 7.57 7.55
C ILE A 263 -3.72 7.78 8.37
N GLY A 264 -3.39 9.04 8.66
CA GLY A 264 -2.19 9.41 9.39
C GLY A 264 -0.91 9.35 8.54
N ASP A 265 0.22 9.11 9.19
CA ASP A 265 1.54 9.16 8.57
C ASP A 265 1.81 7.94 7.67
N TYR A 266 2.69 8.15 6.67
CA TYR A 266 3.26 7.09 5.84
C TYR A 266 4.59 6.58 6.43
N LEU A 267 5.27 5.68 5.71
CA LEU A 267 6.47 4.99 6.22
C LEU A 267 7.62 5.95 6.57
N THR A 268 7.87 6.92 5.71
CA THR A 268 9.01 7.86 5.83
C THR A 268 8.61 9.31 5.55
N THR A 269 7.34 9.57 5.30
CA THR A 269 6.80 10.90 5.05
C THR A 269 5.55 11.12 5.90
N LYS A 270 5.33 12.35 6.29
CA LYS A 270 4.09 12.73 6.97
C LYS A 270 2.92 12.68 6.00
N GLY A 271 1.79 12.18 6.48
CA GLY A 271 0.50 12.27 5.83
C GLY A 271 -0.33 13.43 6.38
N GLN A 272 -1.61 13.43 6.08
CA GLN A 272 -2.58 14.31 6.69
C GLN A 272 -2.90 13.83 8.12
N SER A 273 -3.25 14.75 9.02
CA SER A 273 -3.64 14.32 10.36
C SER A 273 -4.91 13.46 10.31
N VAL A 274 -5.01 12.48 11.22
CA VAL A 274 -6.18 11.61 11.31
C VAL A 274 -7.48 12.42 11.43
N GLY A 275 -7.48 13.50 12.25
CA GLY A 275 -8.64 14.37 12.39
C GLY A 275 -9.10 14.99 11.08
N ALA A 276 -8.16 15.48 10.26
CA ALA A 276 -8.46 16.06 8.95
C ALA A 276 -8.91 14.98 7.93
N ASP A 277 -8.40 13.74 8.03
CA ASP A 277 -8.88 12.62 7.21
C ASP A 277 -10.34 12.26 7.55
N LEU A 278 -10.68 12.19 8.84
CA LEU A 278 -12.03 11.90 9.29
C LEU A 278 -13.02 13.02 8.94
N GLU A 279 -12.58 14.28 9.01
CA GLU A 279 -13.36 15.44 8.58
C GLU A 279 -13.64 15.37 7.07
N MET A 280 -12.61 15.14 6.26
CA MET A 280 -12.74 14.99 4.81
C MET A 280 -13.71 13.88 4.42
N ILE A 281 -13.65 12.71 5.09
CA ILE A 281 -14.57 11.59 4.84
C ILE A 281 -16.02 12.02 5.11
N ARG A 282 -16.28 12.65 6.27
CA ARG A 282 -17.62 13.10 6.66
C ARG A 282 -18.15 14.20 5.73
N ASP A 283 -17.33 15.20 5.41
CA ASP A 283 -17.71 16.31 4.54
C ASP A 283 -18.02 15.85 3.11
N ALA A 284 -17.38 14.80 2.66
CA ALA A 284 -17.65 14.15 1.38
C ALA A 284 -18.90 13.22 1.42
N GLY A 285 -19.57 13.07 2.55
CA GLY A 285 -20.77 12.24 2.73
C GLY A 285 -20.50 10.74 2.85
N PHE A 286 -19.32 10.38 3.33
CA PHE A 286 -18.90 8.99 3.57
C PHE A 286 -18.81 8.69 5.09
N GLU A 287 -18.76 7.37 5.39
CA GLU A 287 -18.65 6.81 6.74
C GLU A 287 -17.58 5.69 6.79
#